data_c00a2f3aa8eb69791efe048e681bcfbb
#
_entry.id   c00a2f3aa8eb69791efe048e681bcfbb
#
_cell.length_a   1.000
_cell.length_b   1.000
_cell.length_c   1.000
_cell.angle_alpha   90.00
_cell.angle_beta   90.00
_cell.angle_gamma   90.00
#
_symmetry.space_group_name_H-M   'P 1'
#
loop_
_entity.id
_entity.type
_entity.pdbx_description
1 polymer ?
#
loop_
_entity_poly.entity_id
_entity_poly.type
_entity_poly.pdbx_seq_one_letter_code
_entity_poly.pdbx_strand_id
1 'polypeptide(L)'
;GFVGYFAYAMIGYAEPKLNIKKGTFNDYDMMLFDKVIAYDHLKQKISIIVNMKTDKVMENYGKATAQIQDLANLIRSQQTADIPVSKSKIDFTCNVSKEEYCKLVEKTKEYIVDGDIFQAVISRQFSSPYEGSLINPYRVLRTTNPSPYMVYMKIDDDEIMSTSPETLVRLENGRLTTFPVAGSRPRGLTEEEDQELEADLLSDEKELSEHNMLVDLGRNDLGRISRFDSVEVTKYMMIHKYSKIMHICSQVEGDIKDDCDALSAIESVLPAGTLSGAPKIRACEIIEELESEER
;
A
#
# COMPACT_ATOMS: atom_id res chain seq x y z
N GLY A 1 1.22 0.12 19.24
CA GLY A 1 1.49 -0.83 18.15
C GLY A 1 2.61 -0.33 17.27
N PHE A 2 3.06 -1.14 16.33
CA PHE A 2 4.06 -0.77 15.35
C PHE A 2 3.40 -0.14 14.12
N VAL A 3 3.99 0.94 13.62
CA VAL A 3 3.63 1.59 12.36
C VAL A 3 4.92 1.95 11.63
N GLY A 4 4.97 1.69 10.34
CA GLY A 4 6.15 1.96 9.54
C GLY A 4 5.95 1.55 8.08
N TYR A 5 7.04 1.30 7.39
CA TYR A 5 7.02 0.84 6.00
C TYR A 5 7.94 -0.35 5.77
N PHE A 6 7.65 -1.06 4.69
CA PHE A 6 8.51 -2.07 4.08
C PHE A 6 8.76 -1.65 2.63
N ALA A 7 10.02 -1.57 2.25
CA ALA A 7 10.43 -1.22 0.90
C ALA A 7 10.24 -2.40 -0.07
N TYR A 8 10.23 -2.09 -1.36
CA TYR A 8 10.22 -3.11 -2.43
C TYR A 8 11.36 -4.13 -2.26
N ALA A 9 12.54 -3.67 -1.83
CA ALA A 9 13.72 -4.50 -1.64
C ALA A 9 13.57 -5.63 -0.59
N MET A 10 12.52 -5.58 0.26
CA MET A 10 12.21 -6.65 1.22
C MET A 10 12.06 -8.03 0.58
N ILE A 11 11.65 -8.10 -0.70
CA ILE A 11 11.57 -9.40 -1.40
C ILE A 11 12.92 -10.13 -1.40
N GLY A 12 14.04 -9.42 -1.36
CA GLY A 12 15.38 -10.00 -1.33
C GLY A 12 15.65 -10.87 -0.09
N TYR A 13 14.92 -10.67 1.01
CA TYR A 13 15.02 -11.52 2.21
C TYR A 13 14.25 -12.84 2.03
N ALA A 14 13.08 -12.80 1.39
CA ALA A 14 12.29 -13.99 1.09
C ALA A 14 12.86 -14.78 -0.11
N GLU A 15 13.43 -14.07 -1.09
CA GLU A 15 13.93 -14.63 -2.35
C GLU A 15 15.38 -14.16 -2.62
N PRO A 16 16.38 -14.67 -1.88
CA PRO A 16 17.78 -14.20 -1.98
C PRO A 16 18.41 -14.34 -3.38
N LYS A 17 17.81 -15.15 -4.24
CA LYS A 17 18.28 -15.34 -5.64
C LYS A 17 18.08 -14.12 -6.51
N LEU A 18 17.18 -13.23 -6.16
CA LEU A 18 16.85 -12.04 -6.94
C LEU A 18 17.98 -11.01 -6.97
N ASN A 19 18.92 -11.05 -6.04
CA ASN A 19 20.05 -10.12 -5.96
C ASN A 19 19.61 -8.64 -6.08
N ILE A 20 18.58 -8.28 -5.30
CA ILE A 20 17.95 -6.96 -5.32
C ILE A 20 18.96 -5.84 -5.02
N LYS A 21 18.92 -4.77 -5.80
CA LYS A 21 19.72 -3.57 -5.57
C LYS A 21 19.35 -2.93 -4.25
N LYS A 22 20.34 -2.51 -3.49
CA LYS A 22 20.11 -1.82 -2.21
C LYS A 22 19.87 -0.34 -2.47
N GLY A 23 18.79 0.16 -1.90
CA GLY A 23 18.41 1.55 -1.95
C GLY A 23 19.12 2.44 -0.92
N THR A 24 18.78 3.71 -0.95
CA THR A 24 19.21 4.71 0.02
C THR A 24 18.37 4.69 1.29
N PHE A 25 17.14 4.19 1.19
CA PHE A 25 16.24 4.00 2.33
C PHE A 25 16.47 2.65 3.01
N ASN A 26 16.07 2.55 4.27
CA ASN A 26 16.03 1.26 4.96
C ASN A 26 15.05 0.31 4.27
N ASP A 27 15.35 -0.98 4.24
CA ASP A 27 14.43 -1.99 3.69
C ASP A 27 13.12 -2.07 4.47
N TYR A 28 13.16 -1.72 5.75
CA TYR A 28 11.99 -1.48 6.60
C TYR A 28 12.34 -0.50 7.71
N ASP A 29 11.35 0.27 8.16
CA ASP A 29 11.47 1.12 9.32
C ASP A 29 10.18 1.16 10.12
N MET A 30 10.26 0.91 11.43
CA MET A 30 9.10 0.65 12.28
C MET A 30 9.17 1.46 13.57
N MET A 31 8.20 2.31 13.77
CA MET A 31 8.01 3.09 15.00
C MET A 31 7.07 2.36 15.96
N LEU A 32 7.44 2.27 17.24
CA LEU A 32 6.56 1.77 18.29
C LEU A 32 5.76 2.91 18.93
N PHE A 33 4.46 2.89 18.77
CA PHE A 33 3.55 3.84 19.40
C PHE A 33 2.86 3.22 20.62
N ASP A 34 3.09 3.80 21.78
CA ASP A 34 2.39 3.48 23.02
C ASP A 34 1.16 4.38 23.26
N LYS A 35 1.07 5.49 22.55
CA LYS A 35 -0.04 6.46 22.61
C LYS A 35 -0.65 6.64 21.23
N VAL A 36 -1.97 6.56 21.15
CA VAL A 36 -2.72 6.72 19.89
C VAL A 36 -3.95 7.59 20.15
N ILE A 37 -4.16 8.55 19.24
CA ILE A 37 -5.41 9.32 19.17
C ILE A 37 -6.14 8.85 17.91
N ALA A 38 -7.30 8.20 18.10
CA ALA A 38 -8.13 7.73 17.00
C ALA A 38 -9.38 8.63 16.86
N TYR A 39 -9.65 9.09 15.64
CA TYR A 39 -10.86 9.82 15.31
C TYR A 39 -11.80 8.96 14.45
N ASP A 40 -12.95 8.61 14.99
CA ASP A 40 -14.01 7.89 14.28
C ASP A 40 -14.88 8.91 13.52
N HIS A 41 -14.71 8.97 12.21
CA HIS A 41 -15.43 9.92 11.35
C HIS A 41 -16.94 9.64 11.30
N LEU A 42 -17.37 8.39 11.44
CA LEU A 42 -18.79 8.02 11.41
C LEU A 42 -19.49 8.44 12.70
N LYS A 43 -18.87 8.13 13.84
CA LYS A 43 -19.41 8.45 15.17
C LYS A 43 -19.02 9.84 15.66
N GLN A 44 -18.13 10.54 14.92
CA GLN A 44 -17.53 11.82 15.31
C GLN A 44 -16.95 11.80 16.74
N LYS A 45 -16.22 10.74 17.04
CA LYS A 45 -15.68 10.49 18.38
C LYS A 45 -14.16 10.37 18.36
N ILE A 46 -13.52 11.02 19.31
CA ILE A 46 -12.09 10.85 19.58
C ILE A 46 -11.91 9.80 20.69
N SER A 47 -11.03 8.83 20.44
CA SER A 47 -10.57 7.87 21.43
C SER A 47 -9.09 8.09 21.69
N ILE A 48 -8.69 8.25 22.95
CA ILE A 48 -7.30 8.38 23.38
C ILE A 48 -6.91 7.05 24.02
N ILE A 49 -5.90 6.41 23.48
CA ILE A 49 -5.43 5.09 23.89
C ILE A 49 -3.99 5.23 24.36
N VAL A 50 -3.71 4.76 25.58
CA VAL A 50 -2.35 4.68 26.14
C VAL A 50 -2.09 3.26 26.57
N ASN A 51 -1.10 2.62 25.94
CA ASN A 51 -0.64 1.29 26.30
C ASN A 51 0.35 1.38 27.46
N MET A 52 0.25 0.47 28.42
CA MET A 52 1.14 0.44 29.58
C MET A 52 1.75 -0.95 29.77
N LYS A 53 2.92 -0.99 30.42
CA LYS A 53 3.52 -2.26 30.86
C LYS A 53 2.72 -2.85 32.03
N THR A 54 2.63 -4.18 32.08
CA THR A 54 1.84 -4.91 33.08
C THR A 54 2.67 -5.40 34.30
N ASP A 55 3.95 -5.05 34.37
CA ASP A 55 4.85 -5.44 35.48
C ASP A 55 4.50 -4.74 36.82
N LYS A 56 4.17 -3.46 36.81
CA LYS A 56 3.76 -2.65 37.97
C LYS A 56 2.39 -2.02 37.69
N VAL A 57 1.38 -2.85 37.61
CA VAL A 57 0.06 -2.47 37.09
C VAL A 57 -0.49 -1.18 37.69
N MET A 58 -0.54 -1.07 39.02
CA MET A 58 -1.14 0.12 39.70
C MET A 58 -0.36 1.42 39.48
N GLU A 59 0.98 1.34 39.48
CA GLU A 59 1.83 2.50 39.19
C GLU A 59 1.69 2.92 37.71
N ASN A 60 1.79 1.97 36.81
CA ASN A 60 1.71 2.22 35.37
C ASN A 60 0.31 2.68 34.96
N TYR A 61 -0.75 2.18 35.58
CA TYR A 61 -2.12 2.64 35.36
C TYR A 61 -2.29 4.12 35.76
N GLY A 62 -1.73 4.53 36.90
CA GLY A 62 -1.74 5.94 37.31
C GLY A 62 -1.01 6.84 36.31
N LYS A 63 0.16 6.41 35.81
CA LYS A 63 0.91 7.13 34.77
C LYS A 63 0.12 7.20 33.43
N ALA A 64 -0.47 6.10 32.99
CA ALA A 64 -1.26 6.05 31.76
C ALA A 64 -2.50 6.97 31.85
N THR A 65 -3.19 6.97 33.00
CA THR A 65 -4.34 7.86 33.22
C THR A 65 -3.93 9.34 33.15
N ALA A 66 -2.80 9.71 33.77
CA ALA A 66 -2.27 11.08 33.65
C ALA A 66 -1.96 11.45 32.20
N GLN A 67 -1.30 10.58 31.46
CA GLN A 67 -1.00 10.81 30.04
C GLN A 67 -2.26 10.96 29.17
N ILE A 68 -3.32 10.18 29.43
CA ILE A 68 -4.62 10.36 28.76
C ILE A 68 -5.18 11.76 29.04
N GLN A 69 -5.11 12.22 30.31
CA GLN A 69 -5.59 13.54 30.67
C GLN A 69 -4.78 14.65 30.00
N ASP A 70 -3.45 14.52 29.92
CA ASP A 70 -2.58 15.48 29.26
C ASP A 70 -2.90 15.59 27.77
N LEU A 71 -3.08 14.45 27.07
CA LEU A 71 -3.48 14.42 25.68
C LEU A 71 -4.88 15.04 25.48
N ALA A 72 -5.82 14.76 26.36
CA ALA A 72 -7.15 15.37 26.32
C ALA A 72 -7.10 16.89 26.50
N ASN A 73 -6.25 17.37 27.39
CA ASN A 73 -6.03 18.81 27.62
C ASN A 73 -5.37 19.46 26.39
N LEU A 74 -4.38 18.79 25.78
CA LEU A 74 -3.74 19.25 24.54
C LEU A 74 -4.76 19.42 23.41
N ILE A 75 -5.64 18.43 23.19
CA ILE A 75 -6.70 18.52 22.17
C ILE A 75 -7.64 19.70 22.47
N ARG A 76 -8.04 19.89 23.72
CA ARG A 76 -8.95 20.97 24.14
C ARG A 76 -8.31 22.36 24.09
N SER A 77 -6.99 22.45 24.20
CA SER A 77 -6.27 23.73 24.16
C SER A 77 -6.34 24.43 22.79
N GLN A 78 -6.72 23.69 21.72
CA GLN A 78 -6.76 24.18 20.35
C GLN A 78 -5.44 24.82 19.88
N GLN A 79 -4.33 24.47 20.52
CA GLN A 79 -3.02 24.90 20.07
C GLN A 79 -2.73 24.28 18.70
N THR A 80 -2.38 25.12 17.75
CA THR A 80 -1.97 24.72 16.42
C THR A 80 -0.47 24.90 16.26
N ALA A 81 0.21 23.92 15.66
CA ALA A 81 1.58 24.12 15.25
C ALA A 81 1.60 25.03 14.02
N ASP A 82 2.44 26.06 14.03
CA ASP A 82 2.74 26.84 12.86
C ASP A 82 3.75 26.05 12.00
N ILE A 83 3.26 25.49 10.90
CA ILE A 83 4.09 24.74 9.96
C ILE A 83 4.30 25.62 8.74
N PRO A 84 5.52 26.16 8.54
CA PRO A 84 5.80 27.02 7.43
C PRO A 84 5.50 26.35 6.10
N VAL A 85 4.87 27.10 5.20
CA VAL A 85 4.69 26.66 3.81
C VAL A 85 6.03 26.75 3.10
N SER A 86 6.46 25.67 2.46
CA SER A 86 7.67 25.66 1.66
C SER A 86 7.57 26.68 0.52
N LYS A 87 8.67 27.38 0.27
CA LYS A 87 8.84 28.30 -0.87
C LYS A 87 9.68 27.66 -1.97
N SER A 88 10.01 26.38 -1.86
CA SER A 88 10.79 25.66 -2.86
C SER A 88 10.10 25.72 -4.21
N LYS A 89 10.84 26.08 -5.23
CA LYS A 89 10.40 25.89 -6.60
C LYS A 89 10.56 24.42 -6.93
N ILE A 90 9.46 23.77 -7.23
CA ILE A 90 9.46 22.35 -7.61
C ILE A 90 9.75 22.28 -9.11
N ASP A 91 10.89 21.65 -9.43
CA ASP A 91 11.31 21.36 -10.79
C ASP A 91 11.82 19.92 -10.83
N PHE A 92 10.98 19.02 -11.34
CA PHE A 92 11.27 17.60 -11.31
C PHE A 92 12.27 17.20 -12.38
N THR A 93 13.31 16.49 -11.97
CA THR A 93 14.19 15.72 -12.85
C THR A 93 13.83 14.26 -12.81
N CYS A 94 13.93 13.58 -13.94
CA CYS A 94 13.70 12.13 -14.04
C CYS A 94 15.03 11.42 -14.23
N ASN A 95 15.23 10.29 -13.55
CA ASN A 95 16.44 9.47 -13.67
C ASN A 95 16.60 8.82 -15.04
N VAL A 96 15.49 8.63 -15.78
CA VAL A 96 15.46 7.97 -17.08
C VAL A 96 14.75 8.89 -18.09
N SER A 97 15.35 9.10 -19.24
CA SER A 97 14.72 9.86 -20.33
C SER A 97 13.48 9.15 -20.89
N LYS A 98 12.63 9.88 -21.58
CA LYS A 98 11.44 9.27 -22.24
C LYS A 98 11.83 8.18 -23.22
N GLU A 99 12.87 8.41 -24.00
CA GLU A 99 13.37 7.51 -25.02
C GLU A 99 13.92 6.21 -24.42
N GLU A 100 14.66 6.32 -23.32
CA GLU A 100 15.18 5.17 -22.57
C GLU A 100 14.03 4.39 -21.93
N TYR A 101 13.09 5.06 -21.26
CA TYR A 101 11.93 4.41 -20.67
C TYR A 101 11.11 3.64 -21.73
N CYS A 102 10.88 4.23 -22.90
CA CYS A 102 10.20 3.53 -23.98
C CYS A 102 10.95 2.25 -24.43
N LYS A 103 12.30 2.29 -24.47
CA LYS A 103 13.10 1.09 -24.78
C LYS A 103 12.96 0.00 -23.72
N LEU A 104 12.90 0.37 -22.42
CA LEU A 104 12.66 -0.58 -21.34
C LEU A 104 11.30 -1.26 -21.50
N VAL A 105 10.26 -0.48 -21.86
CA VAL A 105 8.92 -1.00 -22.11
C VAL A 105 8.91 -1.96 -23.32
N GLU A 106 9.55 -1.58 -24.43
CA GLU A 106 9.63 -2.47 -25.60
C GLU A 106 10.40 -3.77 -25.28
N LYS A 107 11.48 -3.68 -24.50
CA LYS A 107 12.21 -4.87 -24.06
C LYS A 107 11.36 -5.76 -23.15
N THR A 108 10.55 -5.16 -22.26
CA THR A 108 9.62 -5.91 -21.42
C THR A 108 8.57 -6.64 -22.25
N LYS A 109 8.08 -6.04 -23.34
CA LYS A 109 7.16 -6.70 -24.28
C LYS A 109 7.78 -7.92 -24.97
N GLU A 110 9.09 -7.90 -25.26
CA GLU A 110 9.77 -9.09 -25.79
C GLU A 110 9.67 -10.26 -24.80
N TYR A 111 9.91 -10.04 -23.49
CA TYR A 111 9.74 -11.08 -22.46
C TYR A 111 8.30 -11.60 -22.36
N ILE A 112 7.30 -10.75 -22.62
CA ILE A 112 5.89 -11.18 -22.68
C ILE A 112 5.65 -12.07 -23.90
N VAL A 113 6.18 -11.70 -25.07
CA VAL A 113 6.05 -12.48 -26.31
C VAL A 113 6.77 -13.82 -26.21
N ASP A 114 7.93 -13.84 -25.56
CA ASP A 114 8.73 -15.06 -25.33
C ASP A 114 8.08 -15.98 -24.27
N GLY A 115 7.05 -15.51 -23.56
CA GLY A 115 6.30 -16.29 -22.58
C GLY A 115 6.93 -16.35 -21.19
N ASP A 116 7.89 -15.49 -20.90
CA ASP A 116 8.53 -15.39 -19.56
C ASP A 116 7.54 -14.86 -18.51
N ILE A 117 6.76 -13.85 -18.88
CA ILE A 117 5.83 -13.14 -18.00
C ILE A 117 4.53 -12.77 -18.73
N PHE A 118 3.48 -12.52 -17.98
CA PHE A 118 2.23 -11.91 -18.49
C PHE A 118 2.22 -10.39 -18.32
N GLN A 119 2.86 -9.91 -17.24
CA GLN A 119 2.90 -8.50 -16.89
C GLN A 119 4.19 -8.19 -16.12
N ALA A 120 4.74 -7.00 -16.35
CA ALA A 120 5.72 -6.39 -15.45
C ALA A 120 5.49 -4.87 -15.37
N VAL A 121 5.78 -4.30 -14.19
CA VAL A 121 5.62 -2.87 -13.92
C VAL A 121 7.00 -2.23 -13.88
N ILE A 122 7.37 -1.56 -14.97
CA ILE A 122 8.63 -0.81 -15.07
C ILE A 122 8.44 0.58 -14.49
N SER A 123 9.36 1.01 -13.63
CA SER A 123 9.28 2.28 -12.91
C SER A 123 10.29 3.32 -13.40
N ARG A 124 10.10 4.54 -12.94
CA ARG A 124 11.06 5.65 -13.05
C ARG A 124 10.89 6.60 -11.88
N GLN A 125 11.98 7.22 -11.46
CA GLN A 125 12.00 8.13 -10.34
C GLN A 125 11.98 9.58 -10.80
N PHE A 126 11.18 10.40 -10.12
CA PHE A 126 11.23 11.85 -10.25
C PHE A 126 11.73 12.46 -8.95
N SER A 127 12.68 13.35 -9.04
CA SER A 127 13.25 14.06 -7.89
C SER A 127 13.26 15.56 -8.08
N SER A 128 13.13 16.30 -6.99
CA SER A 128 13.24 17.75 -6.96
C SER A 128 13.75 18.20 -5.60
N PRO A 129 14.65 19.19 -5.50
CA PRO A 129 15.00 19.80 -4.23
C PRO A 129 13.75 20.33 -3.50
N TYR A 130 13.64 20.03 -2.21
CA TYR A 130 12.53 20.48 -1.38
C TYR A 130 13.03 20.85 0.00
N GLU A 131 12.59 22.00 0.53
CA GLU A 131 12.88 22.44 1.88
C GLU A 131 11.57 22.57 2.66
N GLY A 132 11.53 22.01 3.86
CA GLY A 132 10.39 22.05 4.76
C GLY A 132 9.69 20.70 4.90
N SER A 133 8.58 20.70 5.61
CA SER A 133 7.83 19.46 5.91
C SER A 133 6.81 19.13 4.82
N LEU A 134 6.66 17.84 4.54
CA LEU A 134 5.64 17.31 3.63
C LEU A 134 4.21 17.35 4.21
N ILE A 135 4.01 17.78 5.45
CA ILE A 135 2.67 17.80 6.06
C ILE A 135 1.68 18.71 5.31
N ASN A 136 2.13 19.88 4.82
CA ASN A 136 1.28 20.76 4.03
C ASN A 136 0.96 20.19 2.64
N PRO A 137 1.92 19.66 1.85
CA PRO A 137 1.62 18.86 0.66
C PRO A 137 0.64 17.70 0.94
N TYR A 138 0.83 16.96 2.04
CA TYR A 138 -0.08 15.89 2.43
C TYR A 138 -1.51 16.39 2.71
N ARG A 139 -1.68 17.54 3.37
CA ARG A 139 -2.99 18.15 3.61
C ARG A 139 -3.72 18.48 2.31
N VAL A 140 -3.01 18.87 1.28
CA VAL A 140 -3.57 19.07 -0.07
C VAL A 140 -3.88 17.73 -0.72
N LEU A 141 -2.92 16.81 -0.73
CA LEU A 141 -3.05 15.49 -1.36
C LEU A 141 -4.28 14.74 -0.85
N ARG A 142 -4.51 14.70 0.47
CA ARG A 142 -5.65 14.00 1.07
C ARG A 142 -7.02 14.56 0.68
N THR A 143 -7.08 15.80 0.20
CA THR A 143 -8.33 16.44 -0.25
C THR A 143 -8.51 16.38 -1.75
N THR A 144 -7.43 16.36 -2.51
CA THR A 144 -7.46 16.32 -3.98
C THR A 144 -7.55 14.90 -4.52
N ASN A 145 -6.93 13.94 -3.81
CA ASN A 145 -6.93 12.52 -4.18
C ASN A 145 -7.22 11.63 -2.97
N PRO A 146 -8.44 11.69 -2.38
CA PRO A 146 -8.80 10.86 -1.23
C PRO A 146 -8.82 9.38 -1.61
N SER A 147 -8.27 8.56 -0.74
CA SER A 147 -8.19 7.10 -0.89
C SER A 147 -8.48 6.42 0.45
N PRO A 148 -8.82 5.12 0.49
CA PRO A 148 -9.04 4.37 1.73
C PRO A 148 -7.84 4.42 2.68
N TYR A 149 -6.63 4.43 2.14
CA TYR A 149 -5.39 4.56 2.91
C TYR A 149 -4.71 5.87 2.57
N MET A 150 -4.61 6.75 3.54
CA MET A 150 -3.91 8.03 3.44
C MET A 150 -2.93 8.12 4.58
N VAL A 151 -1.64 8.19 4.24
CA VAL A 151 -0.54 8.09 5.20
C VAL A 151 0.34 9.32 5.12
N TYR A 152 0.70 9.84 6.29
CA TYR A 152 1.83 10.72 6.50
C TYR A 152 2.64 10.15 7.66
N MET A 153 3.90 9.89 7.44
CA MET A 153 4.84 9.42 8.46
C MET A 153 6.05 10.35 8.48
N LYS A 154 6.57 10.57 9.68
CA LYS A 154 7.86 11.17 9.90
C LYS A 154 8.68 10.22 10.77
N ILE A 155 9.79 9.77 10.23
CA ILE A 155 10.72 8.84 10.86
C ILE A 155 12.09 9.51 10.82
N ASP A 156 12.57 9.98 11.96
CA ASP A 156 13.77 10.80 12.09
C ASP A 156 13.75 12.00 11.13
N ASP A 157 14.64 12.03 10.14
CA ASP A 157 14.73 13.09 9.13
C ASP A 157 13.89 12.80 7.86
N ASP A 158 13.39 11.58 7.71
CA ASP A 158 12.59 11.18 6.56
C ASP A 158 11.11 11.47 6.77
N GLU A 159 10.47 11.98 5.72
CA GLU A 159 9.02 12.17 5.68
C GLU A 159 8.43 11.43 4.47
N ILE A 160 7.38 10.65 4.73
CA ILE A 160 6.67 9.89 3.70
C ILE A 160 5.20 10.33 3.68
N MET A 161 4.69 10.62 2.48
CA MET A 161 3.26 10.83 2.28
C MET A 161 2.75 9.95 1.14
N SER A 162 1.58 9.36 1.34
CA SER A 162 0.96 8.47 0.35
C SER A 162 -0.55 8.50 0.44
N THR A 163 -1.20 8.23 -0.70
CA THR A 163 -2.60 7.85 -0.79
C THR A 163 -2.69 6.57 -1.63
N SER A 164 -3.33 5.53 -1.10
CA SER A 164 -3.45 4.23 -1.77
C SER A 164 -4.88 3.70 -1.70
N PRO A 165 -5.43 3.17 -2.80
CA PRO A 165 -6.72 2.50 -2.82
C PRO A 165 -6.63 1.04 -2.39
N GLU A 166 -5.44 0.46 -2.32
CA GLU A 166 -5.21 -0.98 -2.24
C GLU A 166 -4.78 -1.43 -0.84
N THR A 167 -5.39 -2.53 -0.38
CA THR A 167 -4.94 -3.27 0.81
C THR A 167 -3.99 -4.37 0.35
N LEU A 168 -2.72 -4.31 0.76
CA LEU A 168 -1.75 -5.34 0.44
C LEU A 168 -2.16 -6.68 1.06
N VAL A 169 -2.24 -6.74 2.38
CA VAL A 169 -2.71 -7.88 3.16
C VAL A 169 -3.27 -7.43 4.50
N ARG A 170 -4.29 -8.11 4.97
CA ARG A 170 -4.82 -7.96 6.33
C ARG A 170 -4.77 -9.30 7.03
N LEU A 171 -4.25 -9.32 8.25
CA LEU A 171 -4.30 -10.48 9.15
C LEU A 171 -5.10 -10.08 10.39
N GLU A 172 -6.23 -10.73 10.60
CA GLU A 172 -7.12 -10.47 11.73
C GLU A 172 -7.68 -11.78 12.26
N ASN A 173 -7.48 -12.05 13.56
CA ASN A 173 -7.95 -13.26 14.23
C ASN A 173 -7.54 -14.57 13.50
N GLY A 174 -6.33 -14.62 12.94
CA GLY A 174 -5.83 -15.77 12.20
C GLY A 174 -6.32 -15.89 10.75
N ARG A 175 -7.15 -14.97 10.28
CA ARG A 175 -7.64 -14.88 8.89
C ARG A 175 -6.83 -13.88 8.10
N LEU A 176 -6.22 -14.33 7.02
CA LEU A 176 -5.55 -13.54 6.01
C LEU A 176 -6.58 -13.06 4.97
N THR A 177 -6.45 -11.83 4.50
CA THR A 177 -7.29 -11.30 3.43
C THR A 177 -6.47 -10.41 2.52
N THR A 178 -6.61 -10.57 1.21
CA THR A 178 -6.12 -9.62 0.20
C THR A 178 -7.26 -9.23 -0.73
N PHE A 179 -7.15 -8.06 -1.36
CA PHE A 179 -8.21 -7.47 -2.16
C PHE A 179 -7.66 -7.11 -3.55
N PRO A 180 -7.59 -8.06 -4.48
CA PRO A 180 -7.25 -7.75 -5.87
C PRO A 180 -8.20 -6.72 -6.45
N VAL A 181 -7.64 -5.65 -7.02
CA VAL A 181 -8.37 -4.55 -7.67
C VAL A 181 -7.78 -4.35 -9.05
N ALA A 182 -8.58 -4.50 -10.09
CA ALA A 182 -8.19 -4.19 -11.47
C ALA A 182 -9.41 -3.77 -12.29
N GLY A 183 -9.14 -3.16 -13.43
CA GLY A 183 -10.22 -2.63 -14.25
C GLY A 183 -10.83 -1.37 -13.67
N SER A 184 -11.05 -0.36 -14.49
CA SER A 184 -11.63 0.89 -14.03
C SER A 184 -12.45 1.58 -15.09
N ARG A 185 -13.52 2.24 -14.64
CA ARG A 185 -14.30 3.19 -15.43
C ARG A 185 -14.59 4.42 -14.59
N PRO A 186 -14.74 5.59 -15.21
CA PRO A 186 -15.23 6.78 -14.49
C PRO A 186 -16.65 6.55 -13.99
N ARG A 187 -17.09 7.37 -13.04
CA ARG A 187 -18.48 7.41 -12.61
C ARG A 187 -19.32 8.16 -13.66
N GLY A 188 -20.52 7.66 -13.91
CA GLY A 188 -21.52 8.36 -14.71
C GLY A 188 -22.04 9.62 -14.01
N LEU A 189 -22.64 10.51 -14.78
CA LEU A 189 -23.35 11.68 -14.24
C LEU A 189 -24.76 11.34 -13.76
N THR A 190 -25.31 10.24 -14.28
CA THR A 190 -26.61 9.68 -13.88
C THR A 190 -26.46 8.21 -13.46
N GLU A 191 -27.50 7.64 -12.86
CA GLU A 191 -27.49 6.23 -12.46
C GLU A 191 -27.51 5.29 -13.69
N GLU A 192 -28.19 5.70 -14.75
CA GLU A 192 -28.23 4.97 -16.01
C GLU A 192 -26.85 4.91 -16.67
N GLU A 193 -26.16 6.03 -16.75
CA GLU A 193 -24.76 6.08 -17.25
C GLU A 193 -23.82 5.23 -16.38
N ASP A 194 -24.00 5.24 -15.06
CA ASP A 194 -23.22 4.38 -14.15
C ASP A 194 -23.44 2.90 -14.44
N GLN A 195 -24.68 2.49 -14.71
CA GLN A 195 -25.01 1.10 -15.05
C GLN A 195 -24.44 0.70 -16.42
N GLU A 196 -24.47 1.58 -17.41
CA GLU A 196 -23.87 1.34 -18.71
C GLU A 196 -22.35 1.16 -18.60
N LEU A 197 -21.66 2.02 -17.85
CA LEU A 197 -20.21 1.94 -17.61
C LEU A 197 -19.84 0.68 -16.80
N GLU A 198 -20.67 0.26 -15.86
CA GLU A 198 -20.50 -0.99 -15.12
C GLU A 198 -20.64 -2.21 -16.06
N ALA A 199 -21.63 -2.21 -16.92
CA ALA A 199 -21.84 -3.28 -17.89
C ALA A 199 -20.71 -3.33 -18.92
N ASP A 200 -20.23 -2.18 -19.39
CA ASP A 200 -19.08 -2.08 -20.28
C ASP A 200 -17.81 -2.66 -19.60
N LEU A 201 -17.53 -2.26 -18.34
CA LEU A 201 -16.41 -2.78 -17.59
C LEU A 201 -16.46 -4.31 -17.40
N LEU A 202 -17.62 -4.86 -17.08
CA LEU A 202 -17.82 -6.31 -16.89
C LEU A 202 -17.88 -7.11 -18.19
N SER A 203 -17.91 -6.45 -19.34
CA SER A 203 -17.83 -7.09 -20.66
C SER A 203 -16.46 -6.97 -21.33
N ASP A 204 -15.54 -6.20 -20.75
CA ASP A 204 -14.20 -5.98 -21.28
C ASP A 204 -13.29 -7.18 -20.98
N GLU A 205 -13.05 -8.04 -21.98
CA GLU A 205 -12.25 -9.26 -21.84
C GLU A 205 -10.82 -8.99 -21.34
N LYS A 206 -10.23 -7.84 -21.69
CA LYS A 206 -8.89 -7.47 -21.24
C LYS A 206 -8.90 -7.19 -19.73
N GLU A 207 -9.83 -6.36 -19.28
CA GLU A 207 -9.95 -5.98 -17.86
C GLU A 207 -10.28 -7.21 -16.99
N LEU A 208 -11.16 -8.09 -17.48
CA LEU A 208 -11.49 -9.35 -16.80
C LEU A 208 -10.29 -10.30 -16.73
N SER A 209 -9.50 -10.42 -17.82
CA SER A 209 -8.32 -11.28 -17.85
C SER A 209 -7.23 -10.77 -16.91
N GLU A 210 -7.00 -9.45 -16.86
CA GLU A 210 -6.07 -8.82 -15.91
C GLU A 210 -6.51 -9.05 -14.49
N HIS A 211 -7.80 -8.84 -14.19
CA HIS A 211 -8.35 -9.08 -12.87
C HIS A 211 -8.20 -10.54 -12.41
N ASN A 212 -8.49 -11.49 -13.28
CA ASN A 212 -8.29 -12.92 -13.01
C ASN A 212 -6.84 -13.24 -12.65
N MET A 213 -5.90 -12.68 -13.41
CA MET A 213 -4.48 -12.84 -13.14
C MET A 213 -4.10 -12.33 -11.75
N LEU A 214 -4.62 -11.16 -11.32
CA LEU A 214 -4.37 -10.62 -9.99
C LEU A 214 -5.05 -11.44 -8.88
N VAL A 215 -6.23 -11.99 -9.13
CA VAL A 215 -6.90 -12.92 -8.18
C VAL A 215 -6.05 -14.18 -8.00
N ASP A 216 -5.55 -14.77 -9.08
CA ASP A 216 -4.68 -15.95 -9.00
C ASP A 216 -3.35 -15.64 -8.30
N LEU A 217 -2.78 -14.47 -8.55
CA LEU A 217 -1.59 -14.01 -7.84
C LEU A 217 -1.86 -13.89 -6.33
N GLY A 218 -2.97 -13.26 -5.94
CA GLY A 218 -3.37 -13.16 -4.53
C GLY A 218 -3.61 -14.53 -3.87
N ARG A 219 -4.22 -15.48 -4.59
CA ARG A 219 -4.37 -16.86 -4.12
C ARG A 219 -3.03 -17.56 -3.93
N ASN A 220 -2.10 -17.36 -4.85
CA ASN A 220 -0.76 -17.93 -4.75
C ASN A 220 0.03 -17.33 -3.57
N ASP A 221 -0.02 -16.01 -3.40
CA ASP A 221 0.66 -15.31 -2.33
C ASP A 221 0.16 -15.77 -0.94
N LEU A 222 -1.15 -15.79 -0.73
CA LEU A 222 -1.73 -16.29 0.52
C LEU A 222 -1.53 -17.79 0.69
N GLY A 223 -1.54 -18.58 -0.39
CA GLY A 223 -1.36 -20.04 -0.34
C GLY A 223 -0.03 -20.49 0.24
N ARG A 224 1.02 -19.68 0.13
CA ARG A 224 2.35 -19.94 0.71
C ARG A 224 2.31 -20.09 2.22
N ILE A 225 1.46 -19.33 2.89
CA ILE A 225 1.39 -19.20 4.35
C ILE A 225 0.04 -19.62 4.94
N SER A 226 -0.92 -20.01 4.11
CA SER A 226 -2.23 -20.48 4.57
C SER A 226 -2.24 -21.98 4.84
N ARG A 227 -3.11 -22.42 5.74
CA ARG A 227 -3.41 -23.85 5.95
C ARG A 227 -3.91 -24.46 4.64
N PHE A 228 -3.59 -25.74 4.44
CA PHE A 228 -4.04 -26.44 3.25
C PHE A 228 -5.57 -26.37 3.13
N ASP A 229 -6.07 -26.17 1.91
CA ASP A 229 -7.49 -26.08 1.55
C ASP A 229 -8.28 -24.94 2.19
N SER A 230 -7.59 -23.93 2.78
CA SER A 230 -8.24 -22.77 3.40
C SER A 230 -8.33 -21.54 2.51
N VAL A 231 -7.60 -21.50 1.36
CA VAL A 231 -7.60 -20.34 0.46
C VAL A 231 -8.83 -20.37 -0.43
N GLU A 232 -9.64 -19.34 -0.32
CA GLU A 232 -10.89 -19.20 -1.07
C GLU A 232 -11.07 -17.77 -1.61
N VAL A 233 -11.82 -17.64 -2.70
CA VAL A 233 -12.28 -16.34 -3.23
C VAL A 233 -13.68 -16.10 -2.68
N THR A 234 -13.78 -15.33 -1.62
CA THR A 234 -15.06 -15.10 -0.90
C THR A 234 -15.94 -14.08 -1.61
N LYS A 235 -15.34 -13.16 -2.38
CA LYS A 235 -16.02 -12.25 -3.30
C LYS A 235 -15.25 -12.23 -4.61
N TYR A 236 -16.00 -12.30 -5.71
CA TYR A 236 -15.40 -12.37 -7.03
C TYR A 236 -16.04 -11.38 -7.99
N MET A 237 -15.20 -10.55 -8.63
CA MET A 237 -15.60 -9.58 -9.65
C MET A 237 -16.74 -8.64 -9.23
N MET A 238 -16.71 -8.14 -7.98
CA MET A 238 -17.69 -7.18 -7.51
C MET A 238 -17.32 -5.77 -7.96
N ILE A 239 -18.28 -4.98 -8.42
CA ILE A 239 -18.06 -3.57 -8.71
C ILE A 239 -18.09 -2.76 -7.43
N HIS A 240 -16.99 -2.05 -7.16
CA HIS A 240 -16.91 -1.06 -6.09
C HIS A 240 -16.91 0.36 -6.67
N LYS A 241 -17.93 1.12 -6.32
CA LYS A 241 -18.14 2.50 -6.78
C LYS A 241 -17.56 3.49 -5.76
N TYR A 242 -16.52 4.21 -6.16
CA TYR A 242 -15.96 5.33 -5.40
C TYR A 242 -16.52 6.65 -5.91
N SER A 243 -16.09 7.77 -5.36
CA SER A 243 -16.66 9.09 -5.70
C SER A 243 -16.48 9.49 -7.16
N LYS A 244 -15.39 9.08 -7.81
CA LYS A 244 -15.06 9.49 -9.20
C LYS A 244 -14.80 8.33 -10.15
N ILE A 245 -14.63 7.12 -9.62
CA ILE A 245 -14.21 5.94 -10.38
C ILE A 245 -14.89 4.70 -9.80
N MET A 246 -15.09 3.69 -10.63
CA MET A 246 -15.47 2.34 -10.21
C MET A 246 -14.39 1.33 -10.61
N HIS A 247 -14.26 0.25 -9.85
CA HIS A 247 -13.29 -0.81 -10.07
C HIS A 247 -13.93 -2.19 -9.93
N ILE A 248 -13.36 -3.18 -10.62
CA ILE A 248 -13.59 -4.58 -10.34
C ILE A 248 -12.75 -4.96 -9.12
N CYS A 249 -13.37 -5.52 -8.10
CA CYS A 249 -12.74 -5.94 -6.87
C CYS A 249 -13.08 -7.39 -6.55
N SER A 250 -12.10 -8.14 -6.07
CA SER A 250 -12.31 -9.46 -5.49
C SER A 250 -11.74 -9.51 -4.08
N GLN A 251 -12.10 -10.54 -3.34
CA GLN A 251 -11.59 -10.79 -1.99
C GLN A 251 -11.11 -12.23 -1.91
N VAL A 252 -9.83 -12.40 -1.59
CA VAL A 252 -9.20 -13.70 -1.38
C VAL A 252 -8.86 -13.82 0.10
N GLU A 253 -9.20 -14.94 0.69
CA GLU A 253 -8.99 -15.19 2.12
C GLU A 253 -8.32 -16.55 2.33
N GLY A 254 -7.66 -16.71 3.49
CA GLY A 254 -7.06 -17.95 3.92
C GLY A 254 -6.79 -17.95 5.43
N ASP A 255 -6.74 -19.13 6.05
CA ASP A 255 -6.37 -19.26 7.45
C ASP A 255 -4.86 -19.40 7.56
N ILE A 256 -4.21 -18.54 8.35
CA ILE A 256 -2.75 -18.58 8.54
C ILE A 256 -2.31 -19.89 9.19
N LYS A 257 -1.17 -20.43 8.77
CA LYS A 257 -0.53 -21.57 9.43
C LYS A 257 -0.12 -21.23 10.85
N ASP A 258 -0.03 -22.26 11.72
CA ASP A 258 0.33 -22.09 13.14
C ASP A 258 1.79 -21.65 13.35
N ASP A 259 2.67 -21.90 12.40
CA ASP A 259 4.08 -21.54 12.38
C ASP A 259 4.37 -20.23 11.63
N CYS A 260 3.35 -19.53 11.17
CA CYS A 260 3.44 -18.24 10.47
C CYS A 260 2.83 -17.11 11.32
N ASP A 261 3.29 -15.89 11.08
CA ASP A 261 2.86 -14.68 11.77
C ASP A 261 2.61 -13.50 10.82
N ALA A 262 2.45 -12.29 11.37
CA ALA A 262 2.22 -11.08 10.58
C ALA A 262 3.40 -10.71 9.66
N LEU A 263 4.64 -11.04 10.05
CA LEU A 263 5.81 -10.81 9.19
C LEU A 263 5.81 -11.79 8.03
N SER A 264 5.52 -13.06 8.28
CA SER A 264 5.32 -14.08 7.24
C SER A 264 4.24 -13.64 6.23
N ALA A 265 3.16 -12.98 6.71
CA ALA A 265 2.12 -12.45 5.84
C ALA A 265 2.65 -11.35 4.91
N ILE A 266 3.46 -10.43 5.43
CA ILE A 266 4.07 -9.37 4.63
C ILE A 266 5.05 -9.96 3.61
N GLU A 267 5.94 -10.85 4.04
CA GLU A 267 6.92 -11.51 3.17
C GLU A 267 6.29 -12.27 2.01
N SER A 268 5.13 -12.92 2.23
CA SER A 268 4.45 -13.69 1.18
C SER A 268 3.85 -12.84 0.08
N VAL A 269 3.43 -11.61 0.38
CA VAL A 269 2.72 -10.73 -0.56
C VAL A 269 3.62 -9.65 -1.17
N LEU A 270 4.71 -9.23 -0.50
CA LEU A 270 5.63 -8.22 -1.02
C LEU A 270 6.51 -8.75 -2.17
N PRO A 271 6.75 -7.88 -3.16
CA PRO A 271 5.98 -6.69 -3.49
C PRO A 271 4.59 -7.04 -4.04
N ALA A 272 3.65 -6.08 -3.97
CA ALA A 272 2.35 -6.27 -4.59
C ALA A 272 2.49 -6.61 -6.09
N GLY A 273 1.57 -7.42 -6.62
CA GLY A 273 1.54 -7.75 -8.06
C GLY A 273 1.40 -6.52 -8.94
N THR A 274 0.63 -5.54 -8.47
CA THR A 274 0.43 -4.23 -9.11
C THR A 274 1.68 -3.35 -9.14
N LEU A 275 2.73 -3.71 -8.41
CA LEU A 275 4.04 -3.03 -8.40
C LEU A 275 5.18 -3.89 -8.96
N SER A 276 4.94 -5.15 -9.25
CA SER A 276 5.93 -6.10 -9.75
C SER A 276 5.50 -6.74 -11.08
N GLY A 277 4.67 -7.73 -11.05
CA GLY A 277 4.13 -8.41 -12.22
C GLY A 277 3.77 -9.88 -11.97
N ALA A 278 3.54 -10.61 -13.04
CA ALA A 278 3.11 -12.00 -12.98
C ALA A 278 3.80 -12.84 -14.09
N PRO A 279 4.38 -14.01 -13.76
CA PRO A 279 4.67 -14.55 -12.43
C PRO A 279 5.63 -13.66 -11.64
N LYS A 280 5.36 -13.44 -10.32
CA LYS A 280 6.01 -12.44 -9.48
C LYS A 280 7.54 -12.50 -9.51
N ILE A 281 8.12 -13.67 -9.23
CA ILE A 281 9.58 -13.80 -9.10
C ILE A 281 10.27 -13.50 -10.44
N ARG A 282 9.75 -14.04 -11.55
CA ARG A 282 10.31 -13.79 -12.88
C ARG A 282 10.18 -12.33 -13.30
N ALA A 283 9.05 -11.70 -12.98
CA ALA A 283 8.87 -10.26 -13.21
C ALA A 283 9.88 -9.43 -12.41
N CYS A 284 10.13 -9.78 -11.15
CA CYS A 284 11.16 -9.11 -10.34
C CYS A 284 12.58 -9.29 -10.90
N GLU A 285 12.94 -10.48 -11.39
CA GLU A 285 14.24 -10.71 -12.08
C GLU A 285 14.40 -9.77 -13.28
N ILE A 286 13.37 -9.69 -14.14
CA ILE A 286 13.37 -8.83 -15.32
C ILE A 286 13.45 -7.34 -14.94
N ILE A 287 12.75 -6.93 -13.89
CA ILE A 287 12.81 -5.57 -13.37
C ILE A 287 14.23 -5.24 -12.92
N GLU A 288 14.88 -6.13 -12.14
CA GLU A 288 16.26 -5.94 -11.69
C GLU A 288 17.28 -5.90 -12.83
N GLU A 289 17.01 -6.64 -13.93
CA GLU A 289 17.82 -6.60 -15.13
C GLU A 289 17.69 -5.27 -15.88
N LEU A 290 16.46 -4.77 -16.00
CA LEU A 290 16.14 -3.64 -16.85
C LEU A 290 16.30 -2.27 -16.18
N GLU A 291 15.96 -2.15 -14.90
CA GLU A 291 16.09 -0.89 -14.18
C GLU A 291 17.52 -0.70 -13.65
N SER A 292 18.07 0.49 -13.84
CA SER A 292 19.46 0.80 -13.45
C SER A 292 19.58 1.15 -11.96
N GLU A 293 18.51 1.63 -11.35
CA GLU A 293 18.48 2.14 -9.98
C GLU A 293 17.55 1.29 -9.10
N GLU A 294 17.65 1.51 -7.79
CA GLU A 294 16.76 0.89 -6.80
C GLU A 294 15.32 1.41 -6.89
N ARG A 295 14.39 0.61 -6.38
CA ARG A 295 12.98 0.97 -6.17
C ARG A 295 12.68 1.32 -4.73
#